data_07da10cd4c0be872f81f4ff1b16aae2a
#
_entry.id   07da10cd4c0be872f81f4ff1b16aae2a
#
_cell.length_a   1.000
_cell.length_b   1.000
_cell.length_c   1.000
_cell.angle_alpha   90.00
_cell.angle_beta   90.00
_cell.angle_gamma   90.00
#
_symmetry.space_group_name_H-M   'P 1'
#
loop_
_entity.id
_entity.type
_entity.pdbx_description
1 polymer ?
#
loop_
_entity_poly.entity_id
_entity_poly.type
_entity_poly.pdbx_seq_one_letter_code
_entity_poly.pdbx_strand_id
1 'polypeptide(L)'
;MKIIVTPEEMRNNATSLRSEKANFEQCISSMRTIVNSMSGVFEGEAAAAYVSNFESYNGQFTAFGELLESFAQKLDTAANTMEDTFK
;
A
#
# COMPACT_ATOMS: atom_id res chain seq x y z
N MET A 1 -27.10 12.21 10.15
CA MET A 1 -25.94 12.53 11.01
C MET A 1 -24.97 13.38 10.21
N LYS A 2 -24.59 14.51 10.77
CA LYS A 2 -23.66 15.42 10.11
C LYS A 2 -22.25 15.11 10.59
N ILE A 3 -21.42 14.62 9.68
CA ILE A 3 -20.02 14.33 9.99
C ILE A 3 -19.19 15.53 9.55
N ILE A 4 -18.50 16.13 10.52
CA ILE A 4 -17.63 17.27 10.23
C ILE A 4 -16.19 16.77 10.27
N VAL A 5 -15.51 16.86 9.13
CA VAL A 5 -14.09 16.49 8.98
C VAL A 5 -13.33 17.75 8.59
N THR A 6 -12.29 18.06 9.32
CA THR A 6 -11.47 19.25 9.04
C THR A 6 -10.41 18.93 7.98
N PRO A 7 -9.89 19.94 7.28
CA PRO A 7 -8.77 19.73 6.36
C PRO A 7 -7.55 19.10 7.04
N GLU A 8 -7.27 19.50 8.29
CA GLU A 8 -6.17 18.92 9.06
C GLU A 8 -6.36 17.42 9.26
N GLU A 9 -7.59 17.01 9.63
CA GLU A 9 -7.90 15.59 9.81
C GLU A 9 -7.74 14.81 8.50
N MET A 10 -8.15 15.41 7.38
CA MET A 10 -7.99 14.78 6.07
C MET A 10 -6.53 14.59 5.73
N ARG A 11 -5.69 15.58 6.00
CA ARG A 11 -4.25 15.47 5.75
C ARG A 11 -3.60 14.44 6.66
N ASN A 12 -4.05 14.37 7.92
CA ASN A 12 -3.56 13.35 8.84
C ASN A 12 -3.95 11.96 8.38
N ASN A 13 -5.15 11.79 7.85
CA ASN A 13 -5.59 10.52 7.29
C ASN A 13 -4.79 10.16 6.04
N ALA A 14 -4.46 11.15 5.19
CA ALA A 14 -3.60 10.92 4.04
C ALA A 14 -2.21 10.45 4.45
N THR A 15 -1.65 11.07 5.49
CA THR A 15 -0.36 10.67 6.05
C THR A 15 -0.42 9.24 6.59
N SER A 16 -1.49 8.90 7.29
CA SER A 16 -1.69 7.55 7.82
C SER A 16 -1.78 6.52 6.70
N LEU A 17 -2.50 6.85 5.62
CA LEU A 17 -2.59 5.95 4.46
C LEU A 17 -1.22 5.73 3.82
N ARG A 18 -0.41 6.78 3.71
CA ARG A 18 0.94 6.65 3.15
C ARG A 18 1.84 5.82 4.05
N SER A 19 1.66 5.95 5.37
CA SER A 19 2.37 5.12 6.33
C SER A 19 1.99 3.65 6.16
N GLU A 20 0.69 3.38 6.01
CA GLU A 20 0.22 2.01 5.78
C GLU A 20 0.68 1.46 4.44
N LYS A 21 0.76 2.31 3.42
CA LYS A 21 1.33 1.91 2.13
C LYS A 21 2.77 1.45 2.30
N ALA A 22 3.57 2.22 3.05
CA ALA A 22 4.96 1.87 3.31
C ALA A 22 5.06 0.55 4.08
N ASN A 23 4.19 0.36 5.08
CA ASN A 23 4.12 -0.90 5.84
C ASN A 23 3.73 -2.06 4.94
N PHE A 24 2.79 -1.85 4.03
CA PHE A 24 2.37 -2.86 3.07
C PHE A 24 3.53 -3.26 2.16
N GLU A 25 4.26 -2.27 1.61
CA GLU A 25 5.39 -2.53 0.73
C GLU A 25 6.50 -3.29 1.47
N GLN A 26 6.75 -2.92 2.72
CA GLN A 26 7.72 -3.62 3.55
C GLN A 26 7.27 -5.05 3.85
N CYS A 27 5.98 -5.26 4.08
CA CYS A 27 5.42 -6.59 4.29
C CYS A 27 5.63 -7.47 3.06
N ILE A 28 5.39 -6.93 1.86
CA ILE A 28 5.62 -7.65 0.61
C ILE A 28 7.10 -8.01 0.46
N SER A 29 7.99 -7.07 0.78
CA SER A 29 9.44 -7.30 0.72
C SER A 29 9.85 -8.42 1.67
N SER A 30 9.30 -8.42 2.89
CA SER A 30 9.59 -9.47 3.88
C SER A 30 9.08 -10.82 3.41
N MET A 31 7.87 -10.87 2.84
CA MET A 31 7.31 -12.10 2.30
C MET A 31 8.17 -12.63 1.14
N ARG A 32 8.65 -11.72 0.28
CA ARG A 32 9.51 -12.12 -0.83
C ARG A 32 10.81 -12.76 -0.32
N THR A 33 11.38 -12.19 0.73
CA THR A 33 12.58 -12.76 1.36
C THR A 33 12.30 -14.16 1.89
N ILE A 34 11.16 -14.36 2.56
CA ILE A 34 10.77 -15.67 3.08
C ILE A 34 10.58 -16.67 1.94
N VAL A 35 9.85 -16.28 0.90
CA VAL A 35 9.59 -17.16 -0.24
C VAL A 35 10.89 -17.54 -0.95
N ASN A 36 11.79 -16.56 -1.14
CA ASN A 36 13.08 -16.83 -1.76
C ASN A 36 13.96 -17.74 -0.91
N SER A 37 13.85 -17.65 0.42
CA SER A 37 14.60 -18.53 1.30
C SER A 37 14.14 -19.98 1.22
N MET A 38 12.90 -20.22 0.79
CA MET A 38 12.38 -21.57 0.60
C MET A 38 13.15 -22.31 -0.49
N SER A 39 13.66 -21.59 -1.49
CA SER A 39 14.45 -22.22 -2.54
C SER A 39 15.78 -22.77 -2.05
N GLY A 40 16.26 -22.31 -0.90
CA GLY A 40 17.46 -22.84 -0.27
C GLY A 40 17.17 -24.08 0.61
N VAL A 41 15.91 -24.29 0.99
CA VAL A 41 15.49 -25.42 1.82
C VAL A 41 14.90 -26.53 0.97
N PHE A 42 14.10 -26.19 -0.03
CA PHE A 42 13.47 -27.11 -0.97
C PHE A 42 14.19 -27.02 -2.30
N GLU A 43 14.72 -28.12 -2.79
CA GLU A 43 15.40 -28.16 -4.09
C GLU A 43 14.43 -28.60 -5.17
N GLY A 44 14.65 -28.08 -6.40
CA GLY A 44 13.97 -28.54 -7.59
C GLY A 44 12.79 -27.69 -8.02
N GLU A 45 11.94 -28.29 -8.86
CA GLU A 45 10.83 -27.60 -9.52
C GLU A 45 9.79 -27.05 -8.57
N ALA A 46 9.55 -27.70 -7.42
CA ALA A 46 8.56 -27.23 -6.46
C ALA A 46 8.94 -25.89 -5.87
N ALA A 47 10.22 -25.70 -5.49
CA ALA A 47 10.69 -24.43 -4.95
C ALA A 47 10.59 -23.32 -5.98
N ALA A 48 11.00 -23.58 -7.23
CA ALA A 48 10.90 -22.62 -8.32
C ALA A 48 9.45 -22.25 -8.58
N ALA A 49 8.52 -23.20 -8.47
CA ALA A 49 7.10 -22.96 -8.67
C ALA A 49 6.54 -22.02 -7.60
N TYR A 50 6.95 -22.17 -6.33
CA TYR A 50 6.49 -21.27 -5.27
C TYR A 50 6.99 -19.85 -5.48
N VAL A 51 8.26 -19.67 -5.83
CA VAL A 51 8.83 -18.35 -6.12
C VAL A 51 8.12 -17.72 -7.31
N SER A 52 7.93 -18.47 -8.40
CA SER A 52 7.25 -17.97 -9.58
C SER A 52 5.80 -17.59 -9.29
N ASN A 53 5.10 -18.40 -8.49
CA ASN A 53 3.72 -18.12 -8.10
C ASN A 53 3.64 -16.81 -7.29
N PHE A 54 4.54 -16.62 -6.33
CA PHE A 54 4.57 -15.38 -5.56
C PHE A 54 4.83 -14.18 -6.45
N GLU A 55 5.82 -14.27 -7.34
CA GLU A 55 6.15 -13.15 -8.23
C GLU A 55 5.02 -12.85 -9.23
N SER A 56 4.18 -13.83 -9.55
CA SER A 56 3.03 -13.60 -10.42
C SER A 56 2.03 -12.60 -9.84
N TYR A 57 2.02 -12.41 -8.51
CA TYR A 57 1.15 -11.44 -7.85
C TYR A 57 1.77 -10.05 -7.73
N ASN A 58 3.00 -9.87 -8.21
CA ASN A 58 3.71 -8.59 -8.04
C ASN A 58 2.94 -7.42 -8.63
N GLY A 59 2.27 -7.63 -9.78
CA GLY A 59 1.43 -6.58 -10.39
C GLY A 59 0.28 -6.16 -9.50
N GLN A 60 -0.35 -7.12 -8.82
CA GLN A 60 -1.44 -6.83 -7.88
C GLN A 60 -0.94 -6.11 -6.64
N PHE A 61 0.23 -6.49 -6.12
CA PHE A 61 0.84 -5.80 -4.99
C PHE A 61 1.13 -4.34 -5.32
N THR A 62 1.70 -4.09 -6.50
CA THR A 62 1.98 -2.74 -6.98
C THR A 62 0.68 -1.94 -7.14
N ALA A 63 -0.34 -2.55 -7.74
CA ALA A 63 -1.63 -1.90 -7.95
C ALA A 63 -2.29 -1.53 -6.63
N PHE A 64 -2.20 -2.39 -5.60
CA PHE A 64 -2.76 -2.09 -4.29
C PHE A 64 -2.05 -0.92 -3.63
N GLY A 65 -0.71 -0.88 -3.72
CA GLY A 65 0.06 0.25 -3.21
C GLY A 65 -0.32 1.56 -3.89
N GLU A 66 -0.51 1.53 -5.22
CA GLU A 66 -0.95 2.69 -5.98
C GLU A 66 -2.35 3.14 -5.57
N LEU A 67 -3.23 2.18 -5.26
CA LEU A 67 -4.57 2.48 -4.78
C LEU A 67 -4.52 3.26 -3.46
N LEU A 68 -3.66 2.85 -2.53
CA LEU A 68 -3.49 3.55 -1.25
C LEU A 68 -2.99 4.99 -1.48
N GLU A 69 -2.03 5.18 -2.38
CA GLU A 69 -1.53 6.51 -2.71
C GLU A 69 -2.61 7.36 -3.37
N SER A 70 -3.42 6.76 -4.24
CA SER A 70 -4.55 7.45 -4.86
C SER A 70 -5.54 7.97 -3.82
N PHE A 71 -5.88 7.17 -2.82
CA PHE A 71 -6.75 7.60 -1.73
C PHE A 71 -6.12 8.74 -0.93
N ALA A 72 -4.82 8.65 -0.65
CA ALA A 72 -4.13 9.72 0.07
C ALA A 72 -4.16 11.03 -0.71
N GLN A 73 -3.93 10.97 -2.02
CA GLN A 73 -3.98 12.15 -2.88
C GLN A 73 -5.39 12.76 -2.90
N LYS A 74 -6.42 11.93 -2.95
CA LYS A 74 -7.80 12.42 -2.93
C LYS A 74 -8.12 13.13 -1.62
N LEU A 75 -7.61 12.62 -0.51
CA LEU A 75 -7.79 13.28 0.79
C LEU A 75 -7.08 14.62 0.84
N ASP A 76 -5.85 14.69 0.31
CA ASP A 76 -5.12 15.96 0.24
C ASP A 76 -5.86 16.98 -0.64
N THR A 77 -6.37 16.53 -1.79
CA THR A 77 -7.13 17.40 -2.69
C THR A 77 -8.41 17.89 -2.02
N ALA A 78 -9.12 16.99 -1.35
CA ALA A 78 -10.34 17.38 -0.62
C ALA A 78 -10.05 18.39 0.48
N ALA A 79 -8.93 18.22 1.20
CA ALA A 79 -8.51 19.15 2.23
C ALA A 79 -8.22 20.54 1.63
N ASN A 80 -7.52 20.58 0.51
CA ASN A 80 -7.22 21.84 -0.18
C ASN A 80 -8.49 22.54 -0.65
N THR A 81 -9.41 21.79 -1.23
CA THR A 81 -10.70 22.32 -1.70
C THR A 81 -11.51 22.90 -0.54
N MET A 82 -11.53 22.18 0.58
CA MET A 82 -12.26 22.62 1.78
C MET A 82 -11.67 23.91 2.33
N GLU A 83 -10.35 24.02 2.39
CA GLU A 83 -9.70 25.25 2.85
C GLU A 83 -10.01 26.42 1.93
N ASP A 84 -9.96 26.20 0.62
CA ASP A 84 -10.26 27.27 -0.35
C ASP A 84 -11.72 27.74 -0.23
N THR A 85 -12.63 26.82 0.08
CA THR A 85 -14.05 27.15 0.23
C THR A 85 -14.29 28.04 1.45
N PHE A 86 -13.53 27.83 2.52
CA PHE A 86 -13.72 28.54 3.79
C PHE A 86 -12.77 29.73 3.99
N LYS A 87 -12.06 30.12 2.96
CA LYS A 87 -11.20 31.32 3.01
C LYS A 87 -12.02 32.60 3.00
#